data_373c263600de14adeefd158f9966ba55
#
_entry.id   373c263600de14adeefd158f9966ba55
#
_cell.length_a   1.000
_cell.length_b   1.000
_cell.length_c   1.000
_cell.angle_alpha   90.00
_cell.angle_beta   90.00
_cell.angle_gamma   90.00
#
_symmetry.space_group_name_H-M   'P 1'
#
loop_
_entity.id
_entity.type
_entity.pdbx_description
1 polymer ?
#
loop_
_entity_poly.entity_id
_entity_poly.type
_entity_poly.pdbx_seq_one_letter_code
_entity_poly.pdbx_strand_id
1 'polypeptide(L)'
;VERALALLAVVCERGSANLADSARDCDLAPSTALRLLRTLETTGFVSKDESGMYRPGGRVIQLGAQALSNESLVDLAAEAMEEVATNTGESAYLSVEGHAGTALYISIVEGTHSVRHASWVGRTVPLDKSAAGHALRGQVPAAGYVVVERGVEKDVTAIACPVYSQARIVAALSVVVPSYRLTATQAKQYGRTLVSAAAGISARLSSSPKSRLPERPA
;
A
#
# COMPACT_ATOMS: atom_id res chain seq x y z
N VAL A 1 -0.18 18.75 17.68
CA VAL A 1 0.52 17.86 16.73
C VAL A 1 -0.51 17.09 15.89
N GLU A 2 -1.44 16.35 16.49
CA GLU A 2 -2.46 15.54 15.80
C GLU A 2 -3.20 16.32 14.71
N ARG A 3 -3.70 17.53 15.03
CA ARG A 3 -4.42 18.38 14.07
C ARG A 3 -3.57 18.81 12.87
N ALA A 4 -2.26 19.01 13.06
CA ALA A 4 -1.36 19.34 11.96
C ALA A 4 -1.12 18.13 11.05
N LEU A 5 -0.97 16.95 11.65
CA LEU A 5 -0.83 15.70 10.90
C LEU A 5 -2.13 15.33 10.16
N ALA A 6 -3.30 15.57 10.76
CA ALA A 6 -4.59 15.39 10.08
C ALA A 6 -4.72 16.30 8.84
N LEU A 7 -4.35 17.59 8.96
CA LEU A 7 -4.33 18.51 7.82
C LEU A 7 -3.36 18.05 6.73
N LEU A 8 -2.17 17.57 7.11
CA LEU A 8 -1.20 17.02 6.16
C LEU A 8 -1.78 15.81 5.43
N ALA A 9 -2.43 14.89 6.15
CA ALA A 9 -3.06 13.71 5.57
C ALA A 9 -4.13 14.10 4.53
N VAL A 10 -5.04 15.03 4.87
CA VAL A 10 -6.07 15.55 3.96
C VAL A 10 -5.46 16.13 2.68
N VAL A 11 -4.38 16.93 2.80
CA VAL A 11 -3.70 17.52 1.63
C VAL A 11 -3.07 16.43 0.77
N CYS A 12 -2.45 15.41 1.38
CA CYS A 12 -1.82 14.31 0.65
C CYS A 12 -2.86 13.41 -0.05
N GLU A 13 -3.95 13.06 0.62
CA GLU A 13 -5.01 12.19 0.08
C GLU A 13 -5.74 12.83 -1.10
N ARG A 14 -6.00 14.13 -1.03
CA ARG A 14 -6.63 14.90 -2.10
C ARG A 14 -5.66 15.31 -3.22
N GLY A 15 -4.35 15.23 -2.98
CA GLY A 15 -3.30 15.76 -3.86
C GLY A 15 -3.27 17.29 -3.92
N SER A 16 -4.38 17.96 -3.63
CA SER A 16 -4.54 19.42 -3.55
C SER A 16 -5.78 19.78 -2.75
N ALA A 17 -5.69 20.76 -1.83
CA ALA A 17 -6.82 21.21 -1.03
C ALA A 17 -6.71 22.71 -0.72
N ASN A 18 -7.84 23.42 -0.66
CA ASN A 18 -7.88 24.79 -0.16
C ASN A 18 -8.05 24.83 1.37
N LEU A 19 -7.87 26.00 1.96
CA LEU A 19 -7.99 26.19 3.41
C LEU A 19 -9.37 25.78 3.95
N ALA A 20 -10.44 26.17 3.27
CA ALA A 20 -11.81 25.94 3.74
C ALA A 20 -12.15 24.45 3.79
N ASP A 21 -11.82 23.72 2.73
CA ASP A 21 -12.05 22.29 2.66
C ASP A 21 -11.18 21.52 3.67
N SER A 22 -9.89 21.87 3.78
CA SER A 22 -8.99 21.26 4.75
C SER A 22 -9.45 21.49 6.20
N ALA A 23 -9.94 22.69 6.52
CA ALA A 23 -10.46 23.02 7.83
C ALA A 23 -11.74 22.22 8.16
N ARG A 24 -12.66 22.12 7.20
CA ARG A 24 -13.91 21.36 7.34
C ARG A 24 -13.66 19.87 7.54
N ASP A 25 -12.79 19.28 6.73
CA ASP A 25 -12.48 17.84 6.79
C ASP A 25 -11.79 17.43 8.09
N CYS A 26 -11.08 18.38 8.73
CA CYS A 26 -10.42 18.16 10.01
C CYS A 26 -11.22 18.66 11.23
N ASP A 27 -12.45 19.15 11.02
CA ASP A 27 -13.28 19.80 12.06
C ASP A 27 -12.51 20.90 12.82
N LEU A 28 -11.87 21.81 12.06
CA LEU A 28 -11.08 22.91 12.60
C LEU A 28 -11.64 24.27 12.25
N ALA A 29 -11.54 25.23 13.18
CA ALA A 29 -11.76 26.62 12.84
C ALA A 29 -10.75 27.07 11.76
N PRO A 30 -11.17 27.84 10.73
CA PRO A 30 -10.30 28.28 9.63
C PRO A 30 -9.02 28.97 10.08
N SER A 31 -9.07 29.77 11.15
CA SER A 31 -7.91 30.43 11.73
C SER A 31 -6.87 29.45 12.31
N THR A 32 -7.36 28.37 12.93
CA THR A 32 -6.49 27.29 13.46
C THR A 32 -5.87 26.50 12.32
N ALA A 33 -6.67 26.12 11.31
CA ALA A 33 -6.19 25.42 10.13
C ALA A 33 -5.13 26.24 9.38
N LEU A 34 -5.39 27.55 9.17
CA LEU A 34 -4.44 28.45 8.52
C LEU A 34 -3.08 28.50 9.26
N ARG A 35 -3.11 28.63 10.57
CA ARG A 35 -1.88 28.66 11.38
C ARG A 35 -1.09 27.36 11.28
N LEU A 36 -1.77 26.22 11.29
CA LEU A 36 -1.12 24.93 11.18
C LEU A 36 -0.60 24.66 9.75
N LEU A 37 -1.37 25.03 8.72
CA LEU A 37 -0.93 24.91 7.32
C LEU A 37 0.29 25.79 7.05
N ARG A 38 0.37 27.02 7.60
CA ARG A 38 1.58 27.85 7.52
C ARG A 38 2.79 27.19 8.17
N THR A 39 2.61 26.53 9.31
CA THR A 39 3.70 25.77 9.95
C THR A 39 4.16 24.62 9.07
N LEU A 40 3.23 23.84 8.47
CA LEU A 40 3.54 22.76 7.55
C LEU A 40 4.22 23.27 6.27
N GLU A 41 3.82 24.45 5.77
CA GLU A 41 4.43 25.12 4.63
C GLU A 41 5.86 25.57 4.94
N THR A 42 6.08 26.27 6.07
CA THR A 42 7.42 26.70 6.51
C THR A 42 8.38 25.53 6.71
N THR A 43 7.88 24.37 7.11
CA THR A 43 8.68 23.15 7.31
C THR A 43 8.77 22.27 6.05
N GLY A 44 8.16 22.70 4.94
CA GLY A 44 8.23 22.02 3.64
C GLY A 44 7.35 20.78 3.51
N PHE A 45 6.46 20.50 4.46
CA PHE A 45 5.51 19.39 4.40
C PHE A 45 4.35 19.66 3.45
N VAL A 46 3.95 20.91 3.30
CA VAL A 46 3.05 21.35 2.25
C VAL A 46 3.67 22.51 1.47
N SER A 47 3.21 22.72 0.26
CA SER A 47 3.51 23.89 -0.56
C SER A 47 2.19 24.56 -0.93
N LYS A 48 2.19 25.89 -1.06
CA LYS A 48 1.03 26.64 -1.53
C LYS A 48 1.31 27.15 -2.93
N ASP A 49 0.40 26.86 -3.86
CA ASP A 49 0.51 27.35 -5.23
C ASP A 49 -0.08 28.78 -5.39
N GLU A 50 0.09 29.38 -6.58
CA GLU A 50 -0.38 30.73 -6.90
C GLU A 50 -1.89 30.90 -6.78
N SER A 51 -2.66 29.83 -6.93
CA SER A 51 -4.12 29.81 -6.75
C SER A 51 -4.54 29.71 -5.28
N GLY A 52 -3.59 29.57 -4.37
CA GLY A 52 -3.84 29.46 -2.94
C GLY A 52 -4.14 28.03 -2.46
N MET A 53 -4.00 27.03 -3.33
CA MET A 53 -4.18 25.61 -3.00
C MET A 53 -2.91 25.07 -2.31
N TYR A 54 -3.12 24.25 -1.27
CA TYR A 54 -2.07 23.52 -0.60
C TYR A 54 -1.88 22.16 -1.28
N ARG A 55 -0.62 21.78 -1.54
CA ARG A 55 -0.20 20.51 -2.13
C ARG A 55 0.82 19.82 -1.23
N PRO A 56 1.03 18.49 -1.35
CA PRO A 56 2.13 17.83 -0.66
C PRO A 56 3.46 18.50 -0.99
N GLY A 57 4.22 18.84 0.04
CA GLY A 57 5.53 19.48 -0.09
C GLY A 57 6.66 18.47 -0.29
N GLY A 58 7.81 18.93 -0.76
CA GLY A 58 8.97 18.08 -1.03
C GLY A 58 9.48 17.29 0.19
N ARG A 59 9.21 17.77 1.40
CA ARG A 59 9.60 17.06 2.63
C ARG A 59 8.86 15.74 2.82
N VAL A 60 7.57 15.65 2.41
CA VAL A 60 6.81 14.40 2.44
C VAL A 60 7.43 13.37 1.50
N ILE A 61 7.76 13.80 0.27
CA ILE A 61 8.40 12.95 -0.73
C ILE A 61 9.76 12.46 -0.23
N GLN A 62 10.56 13.37 0.32
CA GLN A 62 11.88 13.04 0.85
C GLN A 62 11.81 12.00 1.97
N LEU A 63 10.92 12.19 2.96
CA LEU A 63 10.77 11.25 4.07
C LEU A 63 10.20 9.91 3.60
N GLY A 64 9.24 9.93 2.68
CA GLY A 64 8.71 8.72 2.06
C GLY A 64 9.78 7.92 1.31
N ALA A 65 10.59 8.60 0.49
CA ALA A 65 11.70 7.98 -0.22
C ALA A 65 12.76 7.41 0.74
N GLN A 66 13.10 8.13 1.82
CA GLN A 66 14.03 7.64 2.84
C GLN A 66 13.46 6.43 3.60
N ALA A 67 12.17 6.44 3.93
CA ALA A 67 11.51 5.31 4.57
C ALA A 67 11.52 4.08 3.67
N LEU A 68 11.18 4.25 2.40
CA LEU A 68 11.18 3.17 1.40
C LEU A 68 12.59 2.67 1.07
N SER A 69 13.59 3.54 1.00
CA SER A 69 14.98 3.14 0.70
C SER A 69 15.67 2.37 1.82
N ASN A 70 15.22 2.55 3.05
CA ASN A 70 15.69 1.76 4.18
C ASN A 70 15.06 0.35 4.23
N GLU A 71 13.96 0.15 3.52
CA GLU A 71 13.33 -1.16 3.34
C GLU A 71 13.65 -1.65 1.94
N SER A 72 14.64 -2.50 1.83
CA SER A 72 14.98 -3.23 0.59
C SER A 72 13.84 -4.15 0.09
N LEU A 73 12.68 -4.12 0.74
CA LEU A 73 11.53 -4.97 0.45
C LEU A 73 10.96 -4.73 -0.97
N VAL A 74 10.80 -3.47 -1.38
CA VAL A 74 10.27 -3.14 -2.72
C VAL A 74 11.27 -3.60 -3.80
N ASP A 75 12.55 -3.31 -3.63
CA ASP A 75 13.61 -3.70 -4.57
C ASP A 75 13.75 -5.23 -4.63
N LEU A 76 13.68 -5.90 -3.47
CA LEU A 76 13.75 -7.36 -3.40
C LEU A 76 12.54 -8.05 -4.02
N ALA A 77 11.39 -7.41 -4.02
CA ALA A 77 10.15 -7.95 -4.57
C ALA A 77 9.97 -7.64 -6.07
N ALA A 78 10.68 -6.65 -6.62
CA ALA A 78 10.42 -6.11 -7.97
C ALA A 78 10.40 -7.21 -9.04
N GLU A 79 11.46 -8.03 -9.14
CA GLU A 79 11.58 -9.10 -10.12
C GLU A 79 10.45 -10.14 -9.98
N ALA A 80 10.16 -10.57 -8.75
CA ALA A 80 9.08 -11.53 -8.48
C ALA A 80 7.70 -10.96 -8.81
N MET A 81 7.47 -9.65 -8.61
CA MET A 81 6.24 -8.98 -9.00
C MET A 81 6.09 -8.88 -10.52
N GLU A 82 7.19 -8.64 -11.25
CA GLU A 82 7.21 -8.64 -12.71
C GLU A 82 6.88 -10.02 -13.27
N GLU A 83 7.44 -11.09 -12.69
CA GLU A 83 7.11 -12.45 -13.06
C GLU A 83 5.62 -12.78 -12.82
N VAL A 84 5.05 -12.36 -11.67
CA VAL A 84 3.65 -12.52 -11.36
C VAL A 84 2.78 -11.78 -12.37
N ALA A 85 3.07 -10.53 -12.66
CA ALA A 85 2.31 -9.73 -13.62
C ALA A 85 2.38 -10.32 -15.04
N THR A 86 3.54 -10.81 -15.45
CA THR A 86 3.74 -11.45 -16.77
C THR A 86 2.96 -12.77 -16.85
N ASN A 87 3.06 -13.63 -15.83
CA ASN A 87 2.45 -14.95 -15.83
C ASN A 87 0.92 -14.93 -15.68
N THR A 88 0.39 -13.88 -15.07
CA THR A 88 -1.07 -13.74 -14.84
C THR A 88 -1.74 -12.78 -15.81
N GLY A 89 -0.99 -11.82 -16.36
CA GLY A 89 -1.51 -10.67 -17.11
C GLY A 89 -2.16 -9.60 -16.21
N GLU A 90 -2.25 -9.85 -14.90
CA GLU A 90 -2.92 -8.98 -13.93
C GLU A 90 -1.92 -8.11 -13.17
N SER A 91 -2.39 -6.97 -12.65
CA SER A 91 -1.55 -6.11 -11.82
C SER A 91 -1.19 -6.80 -10.50
N ALA A 92 0.12 -6.84 -10.20
CA ALA A 92 0.67 -7.37 -8.96
C ALA A 92 0.93 -6.23 -7.96
N TYR A 93 0.54 -6.44 -6.71
CA TYR A 93 0.67 -5.47 -5.64
C TYR A 93 1.48 -6.02 -4.48
N LEU A 94 2.31 -5.17 -3.89
CA LEU A 94 2.96 -5.41 -2.61
C LEU A 94 2.33 -4.49 -1.56
N SER A 95 1.91 -5.05 -0.44
CA SER A 95 1.29 -4.31 0.65
C SER A 95 1.89 -4.66 2.00
N VAL A 96 1.87 -3.70 2.90
CA VAL A 96 2.31 -3.84 4.30
C VAL A 96 1.18 -3.47 5.25
N GLU A 97 1.31 -3.78 6.52
CA GLU A 97 0.36 -3.32 7.52
C GLU A 97 0.43 -1.79 7.63
N GLY A 98 -0.71 -1.15 7.43
CA GLY A 98 -0.88 0.29 7.52
C GLY A 98 -1.39 0.74 8.88
N HIS A 99 -1.73 2.02 9.00
CA HIS A 99 -2.32 2.58 10.21
C HIS A 99 -3.79 2.16 10.36
N ALA A 100 -4.29 2.15 11.62
CA ALA A 100 -5.71 1.96 11.95
C ALA A 100 -6.38 0.71 11.34
N GLY A 101 -5.69 -0.43 11.31
CA GLY A 101 -6.27 -1.70 10.85
C GLY A 101 -6.44 -1.77 9.33
N THR A 102 -5.51 -1.19 8.59
CA THR A 102 -5.50 -1.19 7.13
C THR A 102 -4.28 -1.93 6.57
N ALA A 103 -4.36 -2.35 5.31
CA ALA A 103 -3.21 -2.72 4.48
C ALA A 103 -2.89 -1.55 3.55
N LEU A 104 -1.63 -1.13 3.50
CA LEU A 104 -1.10 -0.07 2.64
C LEU A 104 -0.41 -0.68 1.44
N TYR A 105 -0.81 -0.30 0.23
CA TYR A 105 -0.11 -0.66 -1.00
C TYR A 105 1.14 0.19 -1.18
N ILE A 106 2.32 -0.43 -1.20
CA ILE A 106 3.63 0.25 -1.30
C ILE A 106 4.27 0.10 -2.68
N SER A 107 3.86 -0.88 -3.48
CA SER A 107 4.35 -1.09 -4.84
C SER A 107 3.31 -1.74 -5.72
N ILE A 108 3.42 -1.50 -7.03
CA ILE A 108 2.62 -2.13 -8.08
C ILE A 108 3.52 -2.44 -9.28
N VAL A 109 3.26 -3.59 -9.91
CA VAL A 109 3.63 -3.85 -11.30
C VAL A 109 2.34 -3.99 -12.09
N GLU A 110 2.15 -3.13 -13.08
CA GLU A 110 0.93 -3.14 -13.89
C GLU A 110 0.86 -4.39 -14.77
N GLY A 111 -0.33 -4.99 -14.82
CA GLY A 111 -0.60 -6.12 -15.71
C GLY A 111 -0.64 -5.72 -17.18
N THR A 112 -0.63 -6.72 -18.04
CA THR A 112 -0.60 -6.55 -19.52
C THR A 112 -1.97 -6.47 -20.15
N HIS A 113 -3.05 -6.77 -19.44
CA HIS A 113 -4.41 -6.65 -19.93
C HIS A 113 -4.81 -5.19 -20.17
N SER A 114 -5.55 -4.92 -21.25
CA SER A 114 -6.06 -3.57 -21.57
C SER A 114 -7.00 -3.04 -20.47
N VAL A 115 -7.84 -3.91 -19.90
CA VAL A 115 -8.65 -3.60 -18.72
C VAL A 115 -7.98 -4.23 -17.52
N ARG A 116 -7.39 -3.40 -16.68
CA ARG A 116 -6.69 -3.81 -15.47
C ARG A 116 -7.03 -2.90 -14.30
N HIS A 117 -6.78 -3.38 -13.12
CA HIS A 117 -6.97 -2.58 -11.92
C HIS A 117 -6.01 -1.38 -11.91
N ALA A 118 -6.51 -0.21 -11.55
CA ALA A 118 -5.73 1.03 -11.50
C ALA A 118 -4.67 0.99 -10.38
N SER A 119 -3.64 1.83 -10.48
CA SER A 119 -2.63 1.94 -9.43
C SER A 119 -3.22 2.47 -8.12
N TRP A 120 -2.99 1.73 -7.05
CA TRP A 120 -3.39 2.09 -5.69
C TRP A 120 -2.19 2.27 -4.75
N VAL A 121 -1.02 2.52 -5.28
CA VAL A 121 0.16 2.83 -4.44
C VAL A 121 -0.14 4.06 -3.57
N GLY A 122 0.12 3.92 -2.27
CA GLY A 122 -0.21 4.92 -1.25
C GLY A 122 -1.65 4.85 -0.73
N ARG A 123 -2.52 4.03 -1.31
CA ARG A 123 -3.87 3.80 -0.80
C ARG A 123 -3.90 2.67 0.22
N THR A 124 -4.92 2.68 1.06
CA THR A 124 -5.16 1.65 2.07
C THR A 124 -6.48 0.93 1.84
N VAL A 125 -6.53 -0.33 2.27
CA VAL A 125 -7.75 -1.14 2.30
C VAL A 125 -7.93 -1.76 3.69
N PRO A 126 -9.18 -2.02 4.13
CA PRO A 126 -9.43 -2.66 5.43
C PRO A 126 -8.80 -4.05 5.52
N LEU A 127 -8.13 -4.36 6.64
CA LEU A 127 -7.51 -5.66 6.87
C LEU A 127 -8.53 -6.81 6.95
N ASP A 128 -9.72 -6.55 7.46
CA ASP A 128 -10.77 -7.55 7.67
C ASP A 128 -11.58 -7.90 6.42
N LYS A 129 -11.48 -7.10 5.35
CA LYS A 129 -12.27 -7.27 4.11
C LYS A 129 -11.43 -7.54 2.88
N SER A 130 -10.12 -7.37 2.96
CA SER A 130 -9.24 -7.49 1.80
C SER A 130 -8.41 -8.78 1.83
N ALA A 131 -8.10 -9.34 0.66
CA ALA A 131 -7.20 -10.47 0.55
C ALA A 131 -5.79 -10.14 1.11
N ALA A 132 -5.28 -8.95 0.82
CA ALA A 132 -4.03 -8.46 1.38
C ALA A 132 -4.06 -8.43 2.91
N GLY A 133 -5.16 -7.96 3.50
CA GLY A 133 -5.33 -7.92 4.95
C GLY A 133 -5.38 -9.30 5.60
N HIS A 134 -6.11 -10.24 5.01
CA HIS A 134 -6.10 -11.63 5.47
C HIS A 134 -4.70 -12.26 5.40
N ALA A 135 -3.96 -12.01 4.30
CA ALA A 135 -2.60 -12.50 4.16
C ALA A 135 -1.65 -11.89 5.20
N LEU A 136 -1.72 -10.57 5.45
CA LEU A 136 -0.93 -9.87 6.48
C LEU A 136 -1.19 -10.39 7.90
N ARG A 137 -2.40 -10.87 8.18
CA ARG A 137 -2.78 -11.49 9.46
C ARG A 137 -2.49 -12.98 9.53
N GLY A 138 -1.93 -13.58 8.49
CA GLY A 138 -1.68 -15.03 8.43
C GLY A 138 -2.97 -15.86 8.30
N GLN A 139 -4.08 -15.23 7.96
CA GLN A 139 -5.39 -15.88 7.81
C GLN A 139 -5.52 -16.46 6.40
N VAL A 140 -4.64 -17.39 6.06
CA VAL A 140 -4.62 -18.07 4.77
C VAL A 140 -4.85 -19.55 4.94
N PRO A 141 -5.59 -20.21 4.02
CA PRO A 141 -5.74 -21.67 4.00
C PRO A 141 -4.41 -22.41 3.85
N ALA A 142 -4.42 -23.73 4.03
CA ALA A 142 -3.24 -24.60 3.85
C ALA A 142 -2.58 -24.47 2.46
N ALA A 143 -3.31 -23.99 1.45
CA ALA A 143 -2.78 -23.70 0.12
C ALA A 143 -1.80 -22.51 0.10
N GLY A 144 -1.66 -21.74 1.19
CA GLY A 144 -0.74 -20.63 1.35
C GLY A 144 -1.22 -19.31 0.75
N TYR A 145 -2.41 -19.24 0.22
CA TYR A 145 -3.03 -18.02 -0.32
C TYR A 145 -4.51 -17.93 0.02
N VAL A 146 -5.07 -16.74 -0.05
CA VAL A 146 -6.50 -16.46 0.14
C VAL A 146 -7.08 -15.80 -1.09
N VAL A 147 -8.33 -16.13 -1.41
CA VAL A 147 -9.14 -15.51 -2.47
C VAL A 147 -10.28 -14.76 -1.80
N VAL A 148 -10.42 -13.49 -2.10
CA VAL A 148 -11.52 -12.64 -1.60
C VAL A 148 -12.25 -12.06 -2.80
N GLU A 149 -13.49 -12.49 -2.96
CA GLU A 149 -14.39 -11.95 -3.98
C GLU A 149 -15.15 -10.77 -3.43
N ARG A 150 -15.17 -9.64 -4.16
CA ARG A 150 -15.98 -8.46 -3.83
C ARG A 150 -15.72 -7.88 -2.43
N GLY A 151 -14.52 -8.06 -1.88
CA GLY A 151 -14.20 -7.63 -0.52
C GLY A 151 -14.10 -6.12 -0.36
N VAL A 152 -13.48 -5.45 -1.31
CA VAL A 152 -13.29 -3.98 -1.34
C VAL A 152 -14.10 -3.36 -2.48
N GLU A 153 -13.96 -3.87 -3.69
CA GLU A 153 -14.70 -3.45 -4.87
C GLU A 153 -15.63 -4.56 -5.36
N LYS A 154 -16.84 -4.19 -5.81
CA LYS A 154 -17.91 -5.15 -6.15
C LYS A 154 -17.60 -6.05 -7.34
N ASP A 155 -16.79 -5.56 -8.29
CA ASP A 155 -16.50 -6.25 -9.55
C ASP A 155 -15.10 -6.84 -9.60
N VAL A 156 -14.44 -6.95 -8.43
CA VAL A 156 -13.05 -7.35 -8.31
C VAL A 156 -12.91 -8.54 -7.37
N THR A 157 -12.07 -9.48 -7.76
CA THR A 157 -11.57 -10.58 -6.93
C THR A 157 -10.07 -10.37 -6.69
N ALA A 158 -9.64 -10.40 -5.44
CA ALA A 158 -8.24 -10.31 -5.05
C ALA A 158 -7.75 -11.67 -4.55
N ILE A 159 -6.51 -12.01 -4.93
CA ILE A 159 -5.81 -13.21 -4.45
C ILE A 159 -4.53 -12.73 -3.80
N ALA A 160 -4.24 -13.17 -2.57
CA ALA A 160 -3.08 -12.72 -1.82
C ALA A 160 -2.41 -13.84 -1.05
N CYS A 161 -1.12 -13.72 -0.83
CA CYS A 161 -0.33 -14.59 0.04
C CYS A 161 0.64 -13.78 0.90
N PRO A 162 1.03 -14.30 2.07
CA PRO A 162 1.99 -13.62 2.95
C PRO A 162 3.43 -13.73 2.44
N VAL A 163 4.19 -12.68 2.68
CA VAL A 163 5.64 -12.63 2.51
C VAL A 163 6.28 -12.62 3.90
N TYR A 164 7.24 -13.50 4.11
CA TYR A 164 7.87 -13.68 5.41
C TYR A 164 9.29 -13.12 5.43
N SER A 165 9.68 -12.55 6.57
CA SER A 165 11.08 -12.37 6.94
C SER A 165 11.30 -13.17 8.21
N GLN A 166 12.12 -14.23 8.11
CA GLN A 166 12.22 -15.24 9.16
C GLN A 166 10.82 -15.87 9.46
N ALA A 167 10.36 -15.81 10.71
CA ALA A 167 9.04 -16.32 11.11
C ALA A 167 7.92 -15.26 11.12
N ARG A 168 8.19 -14.01 10.70
CA ARG A 168 7.23 -12.89 10.76
C ARG A 168 6.71 -12.56 9.36
N ILE A 169 5.42 -12.30 9.26
CA ILE A 169 4.81 -11.71 8.05
C ILE A 169 5.19 -10.23 8.02
N VAL A 170 5.85 -9.82 6.93
CA VAL A 170 6.30 -8.43 6.73
C VAL A 170 5.56 -7.74 5.59
N ALA A 171 4.98 -8.51 4.68
CA ALA A 171 4.19 -7.99 3.56
C ALA A 171 3.15 -9.02 3.08
N ALA A 172 2.28 -8.59 2.18
CA ALA A 172 1.45 -9.46 1.36
C ALA A 172 1.69 -9.15 -0.12
N LEU A 173 1.84 -10.21 -0.92
CA LEU A 173 1.86 -10.15 -2.37
C LEU A 173 0.49 -10.52 -2.89
N SER A 174 -0.07 -9.75 -3.83
CA SER A 174 -1.43 -9.99 -4.33
C SER A 174 -1.59 -9.64 -5.80
N VAL A 175 -2.59 -10.26 -6.44
CA VAL A 175 -3.13 -9.83 -7.74
C VAL A 175 -4.58 -9.41 -7.56
N VAL A 176 -5.01 -8.45 -8.37
CA VAL A 176 -6.36 -7.92 -8.37
C VAL A 176 -6.94 -8.08 -9.77
N VAL A 177 -8.03 -8.86 -9.85
CA VAL A 177 -8.59 -9.37 -11.10
C VAL A 177 -10.05 -8.95 -11.23
N PRO A 178 -10.49 -8.39 -12.36
CA PRO A 178 -11.93 -8.25 -12.63
C PRO A 178 -12.64 -9.62 -12.52
N SER A 179 -13.67 -9.71 -11.67
CA SER A 179 -14.31 -10.98 -11.32
C SER A 179 -14.90 -11.72 -12.53
N TYR A 180 -15.33 -10.98 -13.56
CA TYR A 180 -15.96 -11.55 -14.75
C TYR A 180 -15.04 -12.44 -15.59
N ARG A 181 -13.72 -12.26 -15.50
CA ARG A 181 -12.74 -13.05 -16.26
C ARG A 181 -11.96 -14.08 -15.44
N LEU A 182 -12.16 -14.11 -14.14
CA LEU A 182 -11.46 -15.04 -13.26
C LEU A 182 -12.25 -16.35 -13.13
N THR A 183 -11.69 -17.43 -13.65
CA THR A 183 -12.23 -18.79 -13.45
C THR A 183 -11.63 -19.42 -12.19
N ALA A 184 -12.31 -20.42 -11.62
CA ALA A 184 -11.80 -21.16 -10.45
C ALA A 184 -10.43 -21.83 -10.72
N THR A 185 -10.18 -22.26 -11.95
CA THR A 185 -8.88 -22.83 -12.36
C THR A 185 -7.79 -21.78 -12.38
N GLN A 186 -8.06 -20.61 -12.95
CA GLN A 186 -7.14 -19.48 -12.95
C GLN A 186 -6.84 -18.96 -11.53
N ALA A 187 -7.87 -18.88 -10.67
CA ALA A 187 -7.67 -18.48 -9.27
C ALA A 187 -6.68 -19.42 -8.54
N LYS A 188 -6.79 -20.72 -8.76
CA LYS A 188 -5.82 -21.70 -8.22
C LYS A 188 -4.43 -21.55 -8.81
N GLN A 189 -4.34 -21.29 -10.11
CA GLN A 189 -3.07 -21.09 -10.80
C GLN A 189 -2.38 -19.80 -10.27
N TYR A 190 -3.11 -18.68 -10.23
CA TYR A 190 -2.61 -17.40 -9.72
C TYR A 190 -2.16 -17.49 -8.27
N GLY A 191 -2.95 -18.19 -7.44
CA GLY A 191 -2.57 -18.45 -6.05
C GLY A 191 -1.24 -19.20 -5.92
N ARG A 192 -1.00 -20.22 -6.73
CA ARG A 192 0.28 -20.96 -6.74
C ARG A 192 1.43 -20.10 -7.23
N THR A 193 1.22 -19.30 -8.27
CA THR A 193 2.22 -18.35 -8.79
C THR A 193 2.61 -17.34 -7.69
N LEU A 194 1.63 -16.78 -6.98
CA LEU A 194 1.87 -15.87 -5.86
C LEU A 194 2.66 -16.52 -4.73
N VAL A 195 2.30 -17.73 -4.32
CA VAL A 195 3.02 -18.46 -3.24
C VAL A 195 4.46 -18.73 -3.64
N SER A 196 4.73 -19.14 -4.88
CA SER A 196 6.10 -19.36 -5.38
C SER A 196 6.91 -18.05 -5.36
N ALA A 197 6.33 -16.96 -5.87
CA ALA A 197 6.96 -15.64 -5.88
C ALA A 197 7.25 -15.12 -4.46
N ALA A 198 6.26 -15.22 -3.55
CA ALA A 198 6.40 -14.82 -2.16
C ALA A 198 7.46 -15.63 -1.40
N ALA A 199 7.61 -16.91 -1.70
CA ALA A 199 8.67 -17.74 -1.15
C ALA A 199 10.06 -17.26 -1.61
N GLY A 200 10.21 -16.89 -2.88
CA GLY A 200 11.45 -16.29 -3.41
C GLY A 200 11.82 -14.97 -2.71
N ILE A 201 10.83 -14.06 -2.56
CA ILE A 201 11.03 -12.80 -1.83
C ILE A 201 11.44 -13.08 -0.37
N SER A 202 10.75 -14.01 0.30
CA SER A 202 10.99 -14.37 1.70
C SER A 202 12.40 -14.95 1.91
N ALA A 203 12.89 -15.77 0.97
CA ALA A 203 14.24 -16.30 1.00
C ALA A 203 15.31 -15.19 0.87
N ARG A 204 15.10 -14.24 -0.05
CA ARG A 204 16.00 -13.07 -0.25
C ARG A 204 16.02 -12.16 0.99
N LEU A 205 14.85 -11.91 1.61
CA LEU A 205 14.76 -11.15 2.85
C LEU A 205 15.50 -11.81 4.02
N SER A 206 15.43 -13.13 4.11
CA SER A 206 16.08 -13.89 5.18
C SER A 206 17.60 -13.98 5.00
N SER A 207 18.11 -13.88 3.76
CA SER A 207 19.55 -13.92 3.44
C SER A 207 20.23 -12.54 3.45
N SER A 208 19.45 -11.43 3.48
CA SER A 208 20.00 -10.07 3.49
C SER A 208 20.56 -9.70 4.86
N PRO A 209 21.84 -9.29 4.98
CA PRO A 209 22.47 -8.95 6.27
C PRO A 209 21.89 -7.68 6.93
N LYS A 210 21.05 -6.91 6.25
CA LYS A 210 20.42 -5.68 6.76
C LYS A 210 19.04 -5.89 7.43
N SER A 211 18.52 -7.10 7.53
CA SER A 211 17.16 -7.36 8.03
C SER A 211 17.03 -7.37 9.57
N ARG A 212 17.98 -6.79 10.32
CA ARG A 212 17.74 -6.50 11.74
C ARG A 212 16.88 -5.26 11.87
N LEU A 213 15.56 -5.43 11.74
CA LEU A 213 14.61 -4.43 12.20
C LEU A 213 14.82 -4.18 13.70
N PRO A 214 14.83 -2.92 14.18
CA PRO A 214 14.93 -2.63 15.60
C PRO A 214 13.77 -3.29 16.35
N GLU A 215 14.10 -3.98 17.45
CA GLU A 215 13.09 -4.51 18.38
C GLU A 215 12.20 -3.36 18.84
N ARG A 216 10.89 -3.53 18.73
CA ARG A 216 9.94 -2.59 19.33
C ARG A 216 10.17 -2.60 20.83
N PRO A 217 10.39 -1.46 21.48
CA PRO A 217 10.37 -1.41 22.95
C PRO A 217 8.97 -1.81 23.45
N ALA A 218 8.97 -2.61 24.50
CA ALA A 218 7.79 -3.11 25.20
C ALA A 218 6.92 -1.99 25.76
#